data_8290f1ebd9d20075d892ddf119e32dc4
#
_entry.id   8290f1ebd9d20075d892ddf119e32dc4
#
_cell.length_a   1.000
_cell.length_b   1.000
_cell.length_c   1.000
_cell.angle_alpha   90.00
_cell.angle_beta   90.00
_cell.angle_gamma   90.00
#
_symmetry.space_group_name_H-M   'P 1'
#
loop_
_entity.id
_entity.type
_entity.pdbx_description
1 polymer ?
#
loop_
_entity_poly.entity_id
_entity_poly.type
_entity_poly.pdbx_seq_one_letter_code
_entity_poly.pdbx_strand_id
1 'polypeptide(L)'
;MPESLTGIVERITFHSPESGFSVLRVKVKGQPELVTVVGSATSVSCGEILEAQGDWIIDRQFGQQFKAEQLSTSHPASVAGIQRFLGSGAVRSVGPKIAERIVERFGDQALEVLDQKPSLLLDVHGIGESRLSRMRESWREQKE
;
A
#
# COMPACT_ATOMS: atom_id res chain seq x y z
N MET A 1 10.29 -26.80 -0.17
CA MET A 1 9.60 -25.97 0.84
C MET A 1 9.41 -24.57 0.34
N PRO A 2 8.26 -23.99 0.51
CA PRO A 2 8.08 -22.61 0.10
C PRO A 2 8.91 -21.66 0.96
N GLU A 3 9.39 -20.62 0.33
CA GLU A 3 10.11 -19.57 1.02
C GLU A 3 9.15 -18.45 1.40
N SER A 4 9.53 -17.65 2.38
CA SER A 4 8.77 -16.49 2.80
C SER A 4 9.50 -15.21 2.38
N LEU A 5 8.71 -14.21 2.03
CA LEU A 5 9.23 -12.91 1.64
C LEU A 5 8.38 -11.82 2.28
N THR A 6 9.03 -10.84 2.89
CA THR A 6 8.35 -9.70 3.49
C THR A 6 8.98 -8.42 2.95
N GLY A 7 8.14 -7.46 2.59
CA GLY A 7 8.64 -6.20 2.08
C GLY A 7 7.54 -5.16 2.01
N ILE A 8 7.85 -4.06 1.34
CA ILE A 8 6.92 -2.94 1.18
C ILE A 8 6.61 -2.79 -0.31
N VAL A 9 5.33 -2.71 -0.65
CA VAL A 9 4.89 -2.55 -2.03
C VAL A 9 5.27 -1.16 -2.52
N GLU A 10 6.19 -1.10 -3.49
CA GLU A 10 6.63 0.15 -4.09
C GLU A 10 5.82 0.53 -5.30
N ARG A 11 5.49 -0.46 -6.13
CA ARG A 11 4.72 -0.25 -7.36
C ARG A 11 3.80 -1.43 -7.62
N ILE A 12 2.66 -1.13 -8.23
CA ILE A 12 1.75 -2.15 -8.74
C ILE A 12 1.85 -2.09 -10.26
N THR A 13 2.52 -3.07 -10.84
CA THR A 13 2.70 -3.14 -12.29
C THR A 13 1.43 -3.59 -12.98
N PHE A 14 0.72 -4.53 -12.37
CA PHE A 14 -0.53 -5.07 -12.90
C PHE A 14 -1.39 -5.60 -11.75
N HIS A 15 -2.69 -5.43 -11.89
CA HIS A 15 -3.66 -6.01 -10.96
C HIS A 15 -4.98 -6.24 -11.70
N SER A 16 -5.45 -7.49 -11.67
CA SER A 16 -6.75 -7.86 -12.23
C SER A 16 -7.78 -7.90 -11.12
N PRO A 17 -8.79 -7.02 -11.14
CA PRO A 17 -9.83 -7.05 -10.10
C PRO A 17 -10.69 -8.30 -10.13
N GLU A 18 -10.78 -8.97 -11.27
CA GLU A 18 -11.57 -10.18 -11.41
C GLU A 18 -10.91 -11.41 -10.77
N SER A 19 -9.64 -11.63 -11.07
CA SER A 19 -8.92 -12.81 -10.61
C SER A 19 -8.06 -12.53 -9.38
N GLY A 20 -7.77 -11.27 -9.10
CA GLY A 20 -6.83 -10.88 -8.08
C GLY A 20 -5.37 -11.00 -8.51
N PHE A 21 -5.10 -11.51 -9.70
CA PHE A 21 -3.72 -11.68 -10.18
C PHE A 21 -3.01 -10.33 -10.19
N SER A 22 -1.83 -10.31 -9.58
CA SER A 22 -1.08 -9.07 -9.38
C SER A 22 0.38 -9.27 -9.70
N VAL A 23 1.00 -8.23 -10.27
CA VAL A 23 2.44 -8.16 -10.46
C VAL A 23 2.90 -6.91 -9.72
N LEU A 24 3.74 -7.11 -8.70
CA LEU A 24 4.13 -6.06 -7.77
C LEU A 24 5.64 -5.89 -7.75
N ARG A 25 6.08 -4.64 -7.54
CA ARG A 25 7.49 -4.34 -7.30
C ARG A 25 7.62 -4.02 -5.82
N VAL A 26 8.41 -4.82 -5.11
CA VAL A 26 8.46 -4.82 -3.65
C VAL A 26 9.88 -4.53 -3.18
N LYS A 27 9.98 -3.63 -2.20
CA LYS A 27 11.26 -3.35 -1.56
C LYS A 27 11.45 -4.32 -0.40
N VAL A 28 12.48 -5.16 -0.51
CA VAL A 28 12.80 -6.19 0.48
C VAL A 28 14.12 -5.85 1.15
N LYS A 29 14.14 -5.94 2.47
CA LYS A 29 15.35 -5.67 3.25
C LYS A 29 16.47 -6.64 2.83
N GLY A 30 17.63 -6.09 2.54
CA GLY A 30 18.78 -6.87 2.10
C GLY A 30 18.89 -7.05 0.59
N GLN A 31 17.89 -6.59 -0.17
CA GLN A 31 17.91 -6.64 -1.63
C GLN A 31 18.17 -5.24 -2.18
N PRO A 32 19.20 -5.07 -3.01
CA PRO A 32 19.52 -3.74 -3.55
C PRO A 32 18.51 -3.22 -4.57
N GLU A 33 17.80 -4.12 -5.24
CA GLU A 33 16.80 -3.74 -6.22
C GLU A 33 15.42 -4.22 -5.81
N LEU A 34 14.40 -3.63 -6.41
CA LEU A 34 13.03 -4.06 -6.18
C LEU A 34 12.83 -5.49 -6.67
N VAL A 35 12.11 -6.27 -5.89
CA VAL A 35 11.79 -7.65 -6.22
C VAL A 35 10.44 -7.70 -6.90
N THR A 36 10.35 -8.44 -8.01
CA THR A 36 9.07 -8.66 -8.68
C THR A 36 8.36 -9.81 -8.00
N VAL A 37 7.16 -9.55 -7.47
CA VAL A 37 6.33 -10.55 -6.82
C VAL A 37 5.08 -10.77 -7.66
N VAL A 38 4.81 -12.01 -7.99
CA VAL A 38 3.65 -12.41 -8.80
C VAL A 38 2.75 -13.29 -7.94
N GLY A 39 1.48 -12.96 -7.87
CA GLY A 39 0.54 -13.74 -7.08
C GLY A 39 -0.86 -13.14 -7.11
N SER A 40 -1.75 -13.68 -6.31
CA SER A 40 -3.13 -13.20 -6.24
C SER A 40 -3.39 -12.49 -4.92
N ALA A 41 -3.97 -11.30 -5.01
CA ALA A 41 -4.36 -10.51 -3.86
C ALA A 41 -5.72 -9.88 -4.12
N THR A 42 -6.58 -9.86 -3.10
CA THR A 42 -7.92 -9.26 -3.22
C THR A 42 -7.80 -7.76 -3.48
N SER A 43 -6.93 -7.10 -2.73
CA SER A 43 -6.62 -5.70 -2.92
C SER A 43 -5.19 -5.45 -2.49
N VAL A 44 -4.54 -4.50 -3.12
CA VAL A 44 -3.16 -4.15 -2.81
C VAL A 44 -2.97 -2.67 -3.11
N SER A 45 -2.20 -1.99 -2.25
CA SER A 45 -1.89 -0.57 -2.43
C SER A 45 -0.41 -0.34 -2.16
N CYS A 46 0.15 0.69 -2.81
CA CYS A 46 1.53 1.08 -2.56
C CYS A 46 1.70 1.50 -1.11
N GLY A 47 2.84 1.19 -0.54
CA GLY A 47 3.15 1.50 0.87
C GLY A 47 2.73 0.43 1.84
N GLU A 48 1.87 -0.51 1.44
CA GLU A 48 1.47 -1.60 2.32
C GLU A 48 2.60 -2.59 2.56
N ILE A 49 2.56 -3.23 3.72
CA ILE A 49 3.49 -4.31 4.06
C ILE A 49 2.97 -5.59 3.41
N LEU A 50 3.83 -6.24 2.65
CA LEU A 50 3.49 -7.48 1.95
C LEU A 50 4.18 -8.65 2.61
N GLU A 51 3.42 -9.71 2.85
CA GLU A 51 3.96 -11.00 3.26
C GLU A 51 3.55 -12.03 2.22
N ALA A 52 4.51 -12.76 1.71
CA ALA A 52 4.27 -13.74 0.65
C ALA A 52 5.00 -15.03 0.96
N GLN A 53 4.40 -16.13 0.55
CA GLN A 53 5.00 -17.46 0.62
C GLN A 53 4.94 -18.08 -0.76
N GLY A 54 6.04 -18.64 -1.21
CA GLY A 54 6.11 -19.23 -2.53
C GLY A 54 7.53 -19.58 -2.91
N ASP A 55 7.84 -19.50 -4.18
CA ASP A 55 9.13 -19.91 -4.71
C ASP A 55 9.72 -18.86 -5.62
N TRP A 56 11.05 -18.80 -5.63
CA TRP A 56 11.77 -18.00 -6.61
C TRP A 56 11.75 -18.74 -7.95
N ILE A 57 11.43 -18.01 -9.00
CA ILE A 57 11.47 -18.53 -10.37
C ILE A 57 12.32 -17.60 -11.25
N ILE A 58 12.80 -18.12 -12.35
CA ILE A 58 13.51 -17.33 -13.36
C ILE A 58 12.66 -17.28 -14.62
N ASP A 59 12.17 -16.09 -14.93
CA ASP A 59 11.42 -15.85 -16.15
C ASP A 59 12.40 -15.49 -17.27
N ARG A 60 12.18 -16.05 -18.45
CA ARG A 60 13.10 -15.82 -19.59
C ARG A 60 13.11 -14.36 -20.02
N GLN A 61 11.99 -13.67 -19.89
CA GLN A 61 11.86 -12.29 -20.34
C GLN A 61 12.17 -11.29 -19.24
N PHE A 62 11.75 -11.57 -18.00
CA PHE A 62 11.79 -10.60 -16.91
C PHE A 62 12.79 -10.94 -15.81
N GLY A 63 13.51 -12.06 -15.92
CA GLY A 63 14.51 -12.45 -14.93
C GLY A 63 13.92 -13.07 -13.69
N GLN A 64 14.58 -12.83 -12.56
CA GLN A 64 14.20 -13.45 -11.29
C GLN A 64 12.91 -12.84 -10.74
N GLN A 65 11.96 -13.70 -10.36
CA GLN A 65 10.69 -13.29 -9.77
C GLN A 65 10.35 -14.19 -8.59
N PHE A 66 9.57 -13.65 -7.67
CA PHE A 66 9.01 -14.45 -6.57
C PHE A 66 7.57 -14.78 -6.92
N LYS A 67 7.31 -16.06 -7.13
CA LYS A 67 5.95 -16.53 -7.43
C LYS A 67 5.27 -16.93 -6.13
N ALA A 68 4.35 -16.09 -5.68
CA ALA A 68 3.65 -16.29 -4.41
C ALA A 68 2.50 -17.25 -4.56
N GLU A 69 2.45 -18.27 -3.72
CA GLU A 69 1.30 -19.15 -3.58
C GLU A 69 0.30 -18.54 -2.63
N GLN A 70 0.80 -17.85 -1.60
CA GLN A 70 -0.01 -17.10 -0.66
C GLN A 70 0.58 -15.70 -0.53
N LEU A 71 -0.30 -14.71 -0.56
CA LEU A 71 0.11 -13.31 -0.52
C LEU A 71 -0.90 -12.54 0.33
N SER A 72 -0.42 -11.80 1.31
CA SER A 72 -1.26 -10.95 2.13
C SER A 72 -0.60 -9.58 2.30
N THR A 73 -1.43 -8.57 2.50
CA THR A 73 -0.95 -7.22 2.75
C THR A 73 -1.54 -6.68 4.05
N SER A 74 -0.84 -5.76 4.67
CA SER A 74 -1.30 -5.08 5.88
C SER A 74 -0.96 -3.60 5.77
N HIS A 75 -1.60 -2.80 6.61
CA HIS A 75 -1.38 -1.36 6.58
C HIS A 75 0.06 -1.02 6.94
N PRO A 76 0.62 0.04 6.34
CA PRO A 76 1.99 0.43 6.62
C PRO A 76 2.15 0.89 8.07
N ALA A 77 3.32 0.59 8.65
CA ALA A 77 3.64 0.97 10.02
C ALA A 77 4.62 2.14 10.10
N SER A 78 5.40 2.38 9.05
CA SER A 78 6.37 3.48 9.04
C SER A 78 5.75 4.75 8.48
N VAL A 79 6.31 5.91 8.89
CA VAL A 79 5.87 7.21 8.38
C VAL A 79 5.99 7.26 6.86
N ALA A 80 7.10 6.81 6.31
CA ALA A 80 7.32 6.82 4.86
C ALA A 80 6.31 5.92 4.14
N GLY A 81 6.01 4.75 4.70
CA GLY A 81 5.03 3.84 4.12
C GLY A 81 3.61 4.40 4.18
N ILE A 82 3.26 5.05 5.27
CA ILE A 82 1.95 5.69 5.44
C ILE A 82 1.78 6.81 4.41
N GLN A 83 2.81 7.63 4.23
CA GLN A 83 2.74 8.72 3.25
C GLN A 83 2.57 8.17 1.84
N ARG A 84 3.30 7.14 1.49
CA ARG A 84 3.18 6.48 0.19
C ARG A 84 1.79 5.88 -0.03
N PHE A 85 1.28 5.21 0.98
CA PHE A 85 -0.06 4.62 0.95
C PHE A 85 -1.13 5.68 0.70
N LEU A 86 -1.11 6.75 1.48
CA LEU A 86 -2.08 7.83 1.35
C LEU A 86 -1.97 8.54 0.00
N GLY A 87 -0.76 8.73 -0.50
CA GLY A 87 -0.53 9.46 -1.76
C GLY A 87 -0.72 8.63 -3.01
N SER A 88 -0.94 7.32 -2.89
CA SER A 88 -1.03 6.42 -4.04
C SER A 88 -2.43 6.35 -4.67
N GLY A 89 -3.41 7.01 -4.06
CA GLY A 89 -4.80 6.90 -4.49
C GLY A 89 -5.60 5.86 -3.72
N ALA A 90 -4.99 5.23 -2.71
CA ALA A 90 -5.68 4.27 -1.86
C ALA A 90 -6.85 4.89 -1.11
N VAL A 91 -6.72 6.17 -0.77
CA VAL A 91 -7.80 6.94 -0.16
C VAL A 91 -8.21 8.04 -1.15
N ARG A 92 -9.48 8.11 -1.48
CA ARG A 92 -9.98 9.10 -2.43
C ARG A 92 -9.71 10.53 -1.97
N SER A 93 -9.42 11.40 -2.92
CA SER A 93 -9.15 12.82 -2.70
C SER A 93 -7.85 13.12 -1.97
N VAL A 94 -6.98 12.12 -1.78
CA VAL A 94 -5.66 12.32 -1.20
C VAL A 94 -4.61 12.09 -2.28
N GLY A 95 -3.92 13.15 -2.69
CA GLY A 95 -2.78 13.06 -3.58
C GLY A 95 -1.49 13.13 -2.78
N PRO A 96 -0.33 13.11 -3.48
CA PRO A 96 0.97 13.12 -2.79
C PRO A 96 1.17 14.32 -1.86
N LYS A 97 0.72 15.51 -2.25
CA LYS A 97 0.89 16.71 -1.42
C LYS A 97 0.03 16.68 -0.16
N ILE A 98 -1.21 16.22 -0.28
CA ILE A 98 -2.10 16.10 0.87
C ILE A 98 -1.56 15.03 1.82
N ALA A 99 -1.09 13.90 1.27
CA ALA A 99 -0.48 12.84 2.07
C ALA A 99 0.71 13.36 2.87
N GLU A 100 1.58 14.15 2.24
CA GLU A 100 2.73 14.75 2.91
C GLU A 100 2.30 15.65 4.06
N ARG A 101 1.27 16.47 3.86
CA ARG A 101 0.76 17.37 4.89
C ARG A 101 0.14 16.60 6.06
N ILE A 102 -0.58 15.53 5.78
CA ILE A 102 -1.18 14.69 6.81
C ILE A 102 -0.08 14.06 7.68
N VAL A 103 0.93 13.50 7.04
CA VAL A 103 2.02 12.83 7.74
C VAL A 103 2.89 13.82 8.52
N GLU A 104 3.12 15.03 8.00
CA GLU A 104 3.83 16.06 8.73
C GLU A 104 3.15 16.41 10.04
N ARG A 105 1.83 16.40 10.05
CA ARG A 105 1.07 16.76 11.24
C ARG A 105 0.89 15.61 12.21
N PHE A 106 0.60 14.41 11.71
CA PHE A 106 0.21 13.28 12.56
C PHE A 106 1.24 12.16 12.61
N GLY A 107 2.23 12.18 11.72
CA GLY A 107 3.29 11.16 11.70
C GLY A 107 2.73 9.75 11.54
N ASP A 108 3.23 8.83 12.34
CA ASP A 108 2.83 7.43 12.28
C ASP A 108 1.39 7.19 12.77
N GLN A 109 0.73 8.20 13.29
CA GLN A 109 -0.66 8.10 13.74
C GLN A 109 -1.66 8.55 12.68
N ALA A 110 -1.20 8.89 11.48
CA ALA A 110 -2.06 9.42 10.43
C ALA A 110 -3.24 8.49 10.07
N LEU A 111 -2.99 7.20 9.97
CA LEU A 111 -4.07 6.24 9.67
C LEU A 111 -5.05 6.08 10.83
N GLU A 112 -4.53 6.10 12.05
CA GLU A 112 -5.39 6.05 13.24
C GLU A 112 -6.28 7.28 13.35
N VAL A 113 -5.75 8.45 13.00
CA VAL A 113 -6.52 9.68 12.98
C VAL A 113 -7.65 9.58 11.94
N LEU A 114 -7.33 9.10 10.75
CA LEU A 114 -8.34 8.91 9.71
C LEU A 114 -9.43 7.92 10.15
N ASP A 115 -9.04 6.88 10.88
CA ASP A 115 -9.96 5.84 11.32
C ASP A 115 -10.82 6.28 12.52
N GLN A 116 -10.20 6.86 13.55
CA GLN A 116 -10.85 7.11 14.84
C GLN A 116 -11.23 8.57 15.07
N LYS A 117 -10.46 9.49 14.51
CA LYS A 117 -10.63 10.93 14.78
C LYS A 117 -10.53 11.76 13.50
N PRO A 118 -11.35 11.43 12.48
CA PRO A 118 -11.19 12.07 11.16
C PRO A 118 -11.37 13.59 11.19
N SER A 119 -12.11 14.14 12.15
CA SER A 119 -12.32 15.58 12.23
C SER A 119 -11.03 16.36 12.46
N LEU A 120 -9.99 15.72 13.02
CA LEU A 120 -8.69 16.35 13.19
C LEU A 120 -8.01 16.67 11.87
N LEU A 121 -8.39 15.97 10.81
CA LEU A 121 -7.84 16.22 9.47
C LEU A 121 -8.25 17.57 8.91
N LEU A 122 -9.29 18.19 9.44
CA LEU A 122 -9.71 19.53 9.03
C LEU A 122 -8.65 20.58 9.34
N ASP A 123 -7.74 20.30 10.28
CA ASP A 123 -6.64 21.18 10.60
C ASP A 123 -5.53 21.13 9.56
N VAL A 124 -5.56 20.16 8.65
CA VAL A 124 -4.57 20.03 7.60
C VAL A 124 -4.92 20.95 6.45
N HIS A 125 -3.95 21.77 6.01
CA HIS A 125 -4.16 22.67 4.89
C HIS A 125 -4.56 21.89 3.63
N GLY A 126 -5.64 22.30 3.00
CA GLY A 126 -6.14 21.62 1.80
C GLY A 126 -7.24 20.60 2.05
N ILE A 127 -7.54 20.30 3.32
CA ILE A 127 -8.63 19.39 3.66
C ILE A 127 -9.80 20.18 4.24
N GLY A 128 -10.85 20.32 3.45
CA GLY A 128 -12.11 20.87 3.89
C GLY A 128 -13.12 19.76 4.14
N GLU A 129 -14.33 20.13 4.54
CA GLU A 129 -15.37 19.16 4.86
C GLU A 129 -15.73 18.24 3.70
N SER A 130 -15.78 18.77 2.48
CA SER A 130 -16.09 18.00 1.29
C SER A 130 -15.05 16.93 1.02
N ARG A 131 -13.78 17.30 1.11
CA ARG A 131 -12.68 16.36 0.92
C ARG A 131 -12.66 15.31 2.03
N LEU A 132 -12.86 15.76 3.28
CA LEU A 132 -12.89 14.86 4.42
C LEU A 132 -14.02 13.81 4.28
N SER A 133 -15.18 14.23 3.81
CA SER A 133 -16.30 13.31 3.60
C SER A 133 -15.94 12.21 2.60
N ARG A 134 -15.27 12.57 1.50
CA ARG A 134 -14.83 11.60 0.50
C ARG A 134 -13.75 10.67 1.02
N MET A 135 -12.84 11.20 1.83
CA MET A 135 -11.80 10.40 2.46
C MET A 135 -12.37 9.38 3.43
N ARG A 136 -13.32 9.81 4.25
CA ARG A 136 -13.97 8.92 5.23
C ARG A 136 -14.74 7.80 4.54
N GLU A 137 -15.46 8.13 3.48
CA GLU A 137 -16.23 7.14 2.72
C GLU A 137 -15.29 6.11 2.10
N SER A 138 -14.20 6.56 1.47
CA SER A 138 -13.20 5.69 0.87
C SER A 138 -12.56 4.77 1.90
N TRP A 139 -12.19 5.31 3.05
CA TRP A 139 -11.58 4.54 4.13
C TRP A 139 -12.53 3.49 4.69
N ARG A 140 -13.80 3.84 4.84
CA ARG A 140 -14.82 2.91 5.32
C ARG A 140 -14.98 1.72 4.38
N GLU A 141 -14.96 1.97 3.07
CA GLU A 141 -15.04 0.91 2.06
C GLU A 141 -13.88 -0.07 2.17
N GLN A 142 -12.68 0.41 2.48
CA GLN A 142 -11.51 -0.44 2.60
C GLN A 142 -11.52 -1.31 3.84
N LYS A 143 -12.18 -0.88 4.89
CA LYS A 143 -12.24 -1.63 6.14
C LYS A 143 -13.21 -2.80 6.09
N GLU A 144 -14.16 -2.78 5.18
CA GLU A 144 -15.16 -3.84 5.04
C GLU A 144 -14.69 -5.01 4.18
#